data_d0c60f21a605311fe6ecba157c1d10c6
#
_entry.id   d0c60f21a605311fe6ecba157c1d10c6
#
_cell.length_a   1.000
_cell.length_b   1.000
_cell.length_c   1.000
_cell.angle_alpha   90.00
_cell.angle_beta   90.00
_cell.angle_gamma   90.00
#
_symmetry.space_group_name_H-M   'P 1'
#
loop_
_entity.id
_entity.type
_entity.pdbx_description
1 polymer ?
#
loop_
_entity_poly.entity_id
_entity_poly.type
_entity_poly.pdbx_seq_one_letter_code
_entity_poly.pdbx_strand_id
1 'polypeptide(L)'
;MAITVKDVAKKAGVATSTVSRVINDHPSISEATKKKVRKIMDELGYVPNMTARNLGKRISSAIGVILPPLDSKERIGNPFYLEIMEAINEEARNYDMTTAIATAKNFDLLLENVQRMHLQKQVDGFILVYSDSQDPVIDYLYQNHIPFTLIGQPYHHENEIVYVDNDNQLLGKQATEFLIQNGHKNILFVTNTTHESLYFERYFGYQKAMMMADLPAFSSVVLEHTEDYLTFEKTLKENEATALVVIDDIFALRTMQLAQMYGY
;
A
#
# COMPACT_ATOMS: atom_id res chain seq x y z
N MET A 1 -13.89 10.36 -35.83
CA MET A 1 -12.46 10.72 -35.81
C MET A 1 -12.15 11.41 -34.49
N ALA A 2 -11.01 11.13 -33.91
CA ALA A 2 -10.61 11.82 -32.67
C ALA A 2 -10.28 13.30 -32.95
N ILE A 3 -10.83 14.20 -32.15
CA ILE A 3 -10.59 15.64 -32.26
C ILE A 3 -9.09 15.90 -31.88
N THR A 4 -8.45 16.74 -32.67
CA THR A 4 -7.00 17.03 -32.50
C THR A 4 -6.77 18.50 -32.10
N VAL A 5 -5.56 18.79 -31.62
CA VAL A 5 -5.15 20.18 -31.35
C VAL A 5 -5.26 21.08 -32.58
N LYS A 6 -5.14 20.53 -33.81
CA LYS A 6 -5.29 21.25 -35.04
C LYS A 6 -6.76 21.69 -35.28
N ASP A 7 -7.71 20.86 -34.90
CA ASP A 7 -9.13 21.17 -35.04
C ASP A 7 -9.55 22.30 -34.08
N VAL A 8 -9.05 22.24 -32.82
CA VAL A 8 -9.22 23.32 -31.85
C VAL A 8 -8.63 24.63 -32.36
N ALA A 9 -7.40 24.60 -32.84
CA ALA A 9 -6.68 25.76 -33.38
C ALA A 9 -7.44 26.39 -34.55
N LYS A 10 -7.90 25.56 -35.49
CA LYS A 10 -8.69 25.99 -36.65
C LYS A 10 -9.99 26.66 -36.21
N LYS A 11 -10.76 26.05 -35.30
CA LYS A 11 -12.05 26.61 -34.82
C LYS A 11 -11.84 27.88 -33.99
N ALA A 12 -10.72 27.95 -33.19
CA ALA A 12 -10.38 29.11 -32.39
C ALA A 12 -9.77 30.27 -33.18
N GLY A 13 -9.31 30.03 -34.41
CA GLY A 13 -8.63 31.02 -35.24
C GLY A 13 -7.24 31.41 -34.67
N VAL A 14 -6.52 30.45 -34.10
CA VAL A 14 -5.19 30.65 -33.52
C VAL A 14 -4.21 29.57 -33.99
N ALA A 15 -2.92 29.77 -33.78
CA ALA A 15 -1.91 28.75 -34.08
C ALA A 15 -2.01 27.58 -33.12
N THR A 16 -1.61 26.38 -33.54
CA THR A 16 -1.53 25.19 -32.68
C THR A 16 -0.61 25.40 -31.47
N SER A 17 0.48 26.17 -31.64
CA SER A 17 1.37 26.58 -30.55
C SER A 17 0.65 27.45 -29.50
N THR A 18 -0.31 28.28 -29.92
CA THR A 18 -1.15 29.08 -29.00
C THR A 18 -2.06 28.18 -28.20
N VAL A 19 -2.72 27.19 -28.83
CA VAL A 19 -3.55 26.18 -28.12
C VAL A 19 -2.69 25.44 -27.10
N SER A 20 -1.50 24.97 -27.48
CA SER A 20 -0.58 24.31 -26.56
C SER A 20 -0.20 25.19 -25.36
N ARG A 21 0.07 26.49 -25.59
CA ARG A 21 0.37 27.45 -24.50
C ARG A 21 -0.84 27.69 -23.59
N VAL A 22 -2.06 27.68 -24.15
CA VAL A 22 -3.31 27.78 -23.36
C VAL A 22 -3.50 26.55 -22.48
N ILE A 23 -3.27 25.34 -23.02
CA ILE A 23 -3.34 24.08 -22.29
C ILE A 23 -2.34 24.08 -21.10
N ASN A 24 -1.15 24.66 -21.31
CA ASN A 24 -0.11 24.76 -20.28
C ASN A 24 -0.21 26.02 -19.41
N ASP A 25 -1.31 26.76 -19.52
CA ASP A 25 -1.57 28.01 -18.78
C ASP A 25 -0.45 29.05 -18.84
N HIS A 26 0.24 29.10 -19.98
CA HIS A 26 1.43 29.94 -20.15
C HIS A 26 1.11 31.43 -19.95
N PRO A 27 1.93 32.18 -19.18
CA PRO A 27 1.65 33.58 -18.82
C PRO A 27 1.68 34.56 -20.01
N SER A 28 2.28 34.18 -21.13
CA SER A 28 2.32 35.02 -22.33
C SER A 28 0.98 35.09 -23.10
N ILE A 29 -0.01 34.29 -22.72
CA ILE A 29 -1.33 34.26 -23.37
C ILE A 29 -2.35 35.03 -22.53
N SER A 30 -3.07 35.96 -23.16
CA SER A 30 -4.08 36.76 -22.47
C SER A 30 -5.24 35.90 -21.95
N GLU A 31 -5.83 36.26 -20.82
CA GLU A 31 -6.95 35.55 -20.23
C GLU A 31 -8.17 35.45 -21.19
N ALA A 32 -8.40 36.47 -22.00
CA ALA A 32 -9.44 36.43 -23.06
C ALA A 32 -9.19 35.32 -24.08
N THR A 33 -7.95 35.15 -24.50
CA THR A 33 -7.57 34.07 -25.44
C THR A 33 -7.67 32.70 -24.75
N LYS A 34 -7.21 32.58 -23.50
CA LYS A 34 -7.34 31.34 -22.71
C LYS A 34 -8.79 30.92 -22.60
N LYS A 35 -9.68 31.84 -22.21
CA LYS A 35 -11.11 31.58 -22.08
C LYS A 35 -11.76 31.15 -23.40
N LYS A 36 -11.42 31.83 -24.52
CA LYS A 36 -11.90 31.47 -25.83
C LYS A 36 -11.52 30.05 -26.26
N VAL A 37 -10.22 29.70 -26.09
CA VAL A 37 -9.71 28.40 -26.51
C VAL A 37 -10.28 27.29 -25.64
N ARG A 38 -10.34 27.47 -24.31
CA ARG A 38 -10.94 26.48 -23.37
C ARG A 38 -12.41 26.22 -23.75
N LYS A 39 -13.20 27.25 -23.99
CA LYS A 39 -14.59 27.08 -24.41
C LYS A 39 -14.72 26.25 -25.72
N ILE A 40 -13.82 26.47 -26.66
CA ILE A 40 -13.84 25.70 -27.93
C ILE A 40 -13.39 24.26 -27.71
N MET A 41 -12.45 24.02 -26.79
CA MET A 41 -12.08 22.65 -26.40
C MET A 41 -13.26 21.90 -25.81
N ASP A 42 -14.01 22.53 -24.89
CA ASP A 42 -15.22 21.95 -24.30
C ASP A 42 -16.32 21.67 -25.36
N GLU A 43 -16.58 22.64 -26.25
CA GLU A 43 -17.55 22.49 -27.33
C GLU A 43 -17.22 21.35 -28.31
N LEU A 44 -15.95 21.09 -28.55
CA LEU A 44 -15.47 20.02 -29.41
C LEU A 44 -15.33 18.67 -28.71
N GLY A 45 -15.39 18.67 -27.37
CA GLY A 45 -15.05 17.50 -26.58
C GLY A 45 -13.56 17.12 -26.70
N TYR A 46 -12.70 18.13 -26.90
CA TYR A 46 -11.27 17.90 -27.02
C TYR A 46 -10.63 17.72 -25.63
N VAL A 47 -10.10 16.54 -25.39
CA VAL A 47 -9.30 16.24 -24.19
C VAL A 47 -7.82 16.30 -24.56
N PRO A 48 -7.02 17.14 -23.88
CA PRO A 48 -5.58 17.20 -24.14
C PRO A 48 -4.92 15.84 -23.95
N ASN A 49 -4.08 15.45 -24.89
CA ASN A 49 -3.28 14.23 -24.75
C ASN A 49 -2.16 14.48 -23.74
N MET A 50 -2.32 13.92 -22.53
CA MET A 50 -1.37 14.05 -21.43
C MET A 50 0.00 13.44 -21.79
N THR A 51 0.03 12.35 -22.54
CA THR A 51 1.27 11.71 -23.00
C THR A 51 2.10 12.68 -23.86
N ALA A 52 1.46 13.40 -24.79
CA ALA A 52 2.13 14.40 -25.61
C ALA A 52 2.61 15.62 -24.79
N ARG A 53 1.85 15.99 -23.77
CA ARG A 53 2.23 17.07 -22.83
C ARG A 53 3.45 16.68 -21.97
N ASN A 54 3.45 15.47 -21.47
CA ASN A 54 4.47 14.94 -20.57
C ASN A 54 5.79 14.63 -21.28
N LEU A 55 5.75 14.31 -22.58
CA LEU A 55 6.94 14.07 -23.39
C LEU A 55 7.93 15.25 -23.33
N GLY A 56 7.41 16.49 -23.32
CA GLY A 56 8.21 17.70 -23.18
C GLY A 56 8.79 17.92 -21.78
N LYS A 57 8.17 17.34 -20.74
CA LYS A 57 8.58 17.48 -19.33
C LYS A 57 9.38 16.29 -18.82
N ARG A 58 9.49 15.20 -19.59
CA ARG A 58 10.12 13.92 -19.19
C ARG A 58 9.52 13.29 -17.94
N ILE A 59 8.24 13.52 -17.67
CA ILE A 59 7.47 12.92 -16.56
C ILE A 59 6.37 12.04 -17.14
N SER A 60 6.02 10.97 -16.43
CA SER A 60 4.92 10.05 -16.82
C SER A 60 3.56 10.52 -16.34
N SER A 61 3.53 11.35 -15.29
CA SER A 61 2.31 11.66 -14.51
C SER A 61 1.61 10.40 -14.03
N ALA A 62 2.39 9.43 -13.62
CA ALA A 62 1.89 8.19 -13.04
C ALA A 62 2.69 7.82 -11.79
N ILE A 63 2.01 7.23 -10.81
CA ILE A 63 2.59 6.66 -9.60
C ILE A 63 2.43 5.14 -9.65
N GLY A 64 3.52 4.41 -9.37
CA GLY A 64 3.50 2.97 -9.19
C GLY A 64 3.01 2.61 -7.79
N VAL A 65 1.98 1.79 -7.69
CA VAL A 65 1.54 1.21 -6.40
C VAL A 65 2.02 -0.24 -6.39
N ILE A 66 2.88 -0.56 -5.43
CA ILE A 66 3.48 -1.89 -5.30
C ILE A 66 2.75 -2.64 -4.20
N LEU A 67 2.08 -3.72 -4.58
CA LEU A 67 1.45 -4.67 -3.66
C LEU A 67 2.45 -5.74 -3.23
N PRO A 68 2.30 -6.35 -2.04
CA PRO A 68 3.10 -7.51 -1.66
C PRO A 68 2.91 -8.66 -2.65
N PRO A 69 3.82 -9.63 -2.68
CA PRO A 69 3.62 -10.85 -3.47
C PRO A 69 2.27 -11.50 -3.12
N LEU A 70 1.45 -11.77 -4.15
CA LEU A 70 0.14 -12.40 -4.01
C LEU A 70 0.29 -13.93 -4.07
N ASP A 71 0.98 -14.48 -3.08
CA ASP A 71 1.33 -15.90 -2.95
C ASP A 71 0.26 -16.73 -2.24
N SER A 72 -0.65 -16.08 -1.51
CA SER A 72 -1.71 -16.74 -0.76
C SER A 72 -3.10 -16.19 -1.09
N LYS A 73 -4.15 -17.00 -0.80
CA LYS A 73 -5.55 -16.57 -0.95
C LYS A 73 -5.90 -15.48 0.06
N GLU A 74 -5.28 -15.49 1.21
CA GLU A 74 -5.46 -14.52 2.29
C GLU A 74 -5.00 -13.13 1.82
N ARG A 75 -3.81 -13.03 1.22
CA ARG A 75 -3.32 -11.77 0.65
C ARG A 75 -4.19 -11.28 -0.50
N ILE A 76 -4.58 -12.17 -1.40
CA ILE A 76 -5.46 -11.82 -2.54
C ILE A 76 -6.83 -11.33 -2.06
N GLY A 77 -7.36 -11.91 -0.99
CA GLY A 77 -8.69 -11.59 -0.45
C GLY A 77 -8.71 -10.45 0.58
N ASN A 78 -7.57 -9.87 0.95
CA ASN A 78 -7.51 -8.83 1.98
C ASN A 78 -8.02 -7.48 1.44
N PRO A 79 -9.16 -6.96 1.96
CA PRO A 79 -9.75 -5.70 1.50
C PRO A 79 -8.87 -4.48 1.80
N PHE A 80 -7.96 -4.54 2.77
CA PHE A 80 -7.02 -3.49 3.14
C PHE A 80 -6.28 -2.91 1.93
N TYR A 81 -5.80 -3.77 1.03
CA TYR A 81 -5.08 -3.30 -0.15
C TYR A 81 -5.97 -2.55 -1.14
N LEU A 82 -7.24 -2.96 -1.26
CA LEU A 82 -8.21 -2.29 -2.14
C LEU A 82 -8.57 -0.90 -1.61
N GLU A 83 -8.80 -0.76 -0.31
CA GLU A 83 -9.11 0.51 0.34
C GLU A 83 -7.95 1.50 0.19
N ILE A 84 -6.71 1.05 0.41
CA ILE A 84 -5.53 1.89 0.21
C ILE A 84 -5.37 2.29 -1.26
N MET A 85 -5.56 1.36 -2.20
CA MET A 85 -5.47 1.67 -3.63
C MET A 85 -6.54 2.67 -4.06
N GLU A 86 -7.75 2.58 -3.51
CA GLU A 86 -8.82 3.55 -3.77
C GLU A 86 -8.40 4.95 -3.30
N ALA A 87 -7.93 5.06 -2.04
CA ALA A 87 -7.47 6.33 -1.47
C ALA A 87 -6.29 6.93 -2.25
N ILE A 88 -5.30 6.13 -2.63
CA ILE A 88 -4.18 6.58 -3.47
C ILE A 88 -4.68 7.07 -4.83
N ASN A 89 -5.59 6.34 -5.47
CA ASN A 89 -6.11 6.71 -6.78
C ASN A 89 -6.99 7.97 -6.72
N GLU A 90 -7.75 8.17 -5.64
CA GLU A 90 -8.52 9.38 -5.42
C GLU A 90 -7.59 10.59 -5.28
N GLU A 91 -6.56 10.49 -4.43
CA GLU A 91 -5.63 11.59 -4.22
C GLU A 91 -4.75 11.86 -5.45
N ALA A 92 -4.31 10.84 -6.17
CA ALA A 92 -3.54 10.99 -7.40
C ALA A 92 -4.26 11.84 -8.46
N ARG A 93 -5.60 11.75 -8.53
CA ARG A 93 -6.43 12.59 -9.43
C ARG A 93 -6.34 14.07 -9.11
N ASN A 94 -6.16 14.44 -7.84
CA ASN A 94 -6.00 15.84 -7.43
C ASN A 94 -4.72 16.47 -7.98
N TYR A 95 -3.76 15.63 -8.36
CA TYR A 95 -2.47 16.03 -8.97
C TYR A 95 -2.38 15.72 -10.47
N ASP A 96 -3.49 15.42 -11.15
CA ASP A 96 -3.51 15.00 -12.55
C ASP A 96 -2.61 13.76 -12.80
N MET A 97 -2.47 12.87 -11.81
CA MET A 97 -1.70 11.64 -11.91
C MET A 97 -2.59 10.41 -12.05
N THR A 98 -2.07 9.37 -12.67
CA THR A 98 -2.68 8.04 -12.74
C THR A 98 -1.92 7.07 -11.85
N THR A 99 -2.58 5.98 -11.45
CA THR A 99 -1.93 4.90 -10.71
C THR A 99 -1.64 3.73 -11.64
N ALA A 100 -0.46 3.12 -11.49
CA ALA A 100 -0.07 1.89 -12.16
C ALA A 100 0.30 0.85 -11.09
N ILE A 101 -0.23 -0.37 -11.21
CA ILE A 101 -0.06 -1.40 -10.18
C ILE A 101 1.09 -2.34 -10.55
N ALA A 102 2.01 -2.57 -9.63
CA ALA A 102 2.99 -3.63 -9.67
C ALA A 102 2.58 -4.74 -8.71
N THR A 103 2.42 -5.95 -9.22
CA THR A 103 2.10 -7.16 -8.44
C THR A 103 2.74 -8.37 -9.08
N ALA A 104 3.04 -9.40 -8.28
CA ALA A 104 3.60 -10.68 -8.74
C ALA A 104 3.28 -11.79 -7.73
N LYS A 105 3.71 -13.02 -8.04
CA LYS A 105 3.55 -14.18 -7.15
C LYS A 105 4.68 -14.32 -6.12
N ASN A 106 5.83 -13.71 -6.38
CA ASN A 106 6.99 -13.71 -5.50
C ASN A 106 7.80 -12.43 -5.67
N PHE A 107 8.76 -12.21 -4.78
CA PHE A 107 9.60 -11.02 -4.79
C PHE A 107 10.48 -10.88 -6.02
N ASP A 108 11.00 -11.97 -6.59
CA ASP A 108 11.85 -11.92 -7.79
C ASP A 108 11.09 -11.33 -8.98
N LEU A 109 9.89 -11.85 -9.25
CA LEU A 109 9.03 -11.35 -10.32
C LEU A 109 8.51 -9.93 -10.03
N LEU A 110 8.29 -9.60 -8.75
CA LEU A 110 7.87 -8.26 -8.35
C LEU A 110 8.99 -7.26 -8.63
N LEU A 111 10.21 -7.58 -8.27
CA LEU A 111 11.40 -6.77 -8.56
C LEU A 111 11.57 -6.56 -10.07
N GLU A 112 11.46 -7.60 -10.88
CA GLU A 112 11.51 -7.49 -12.34
C GLU A 112 10.45 -6.52 -12.89
N ASN A 113 9.21 -6.61 -12.38
CA ASN A 113 8.13 -5.71 -12.77
C ASN A 113 8.44 -4.25 -12.40
N VAL A 114 8.89 -4.01 -11.19
CA VAL A 114 9.25 -2.65 -10.71
C VAL A 114 10.42 -2.08 -11.51
N GLN A 115 11.47 -2.88 -11.75
CA GLN A 115 12.61 -2.50 -12.60
C GLN A 115 12.16 -2.11 -14.00
N ARG A 116 11.26 -2.89 -14.61
CA ARG A 116 10.71 -2.60 -15.93
C ARG A 116 9.93 -1.28 -15.93
N MET A 117 9.07 -1.04 -14.93
CA MET A 117 8.31 0.20 -14.81
C MET A 117 9.24 1.42 -14.68
N HIS A 118 10.30 1.31 -13.88
CA HIS A 118 11.31 2.35 -13.72
C HIS A 118 12.10 2.60 -15.01
N LEU A 119 12.70 1.56 -15.58
CA LEU A 119 13.57 1.69 -16.77
C LEU A 119 12.80 2.18 -18.01
N GLN A 120 11.53 1.79 -18.14
CA GLN A 120 10.65 2.26 -19.22
C GLN A 120 9.99 3.61 -18.92
N LYS A 121 10.29 4.22 -17.76
CA LYS A 121 9.71 5.49 -17.32
C LYS A 121 8.19 5.50 -17.34
N GLN A 122 7.59 4.39 -16.93
CA GLN A 122 6.14 4.26 -16.87
C GLN A 122 5.55 5.03 -15.69
N VAL A 123 6.34 5.25 -14.63
CA VAL A 123 5.96 5.96 -13.39
C VAL A 123 7.06 6.94 -12.97
N ASP A 124 6.68 7.95 -12.21
CA ASP A 124 7.60 8.98 -11.69
C ASP A 124 8.13 8.63 -10.28
N GLY A 125 7.46 7.72 -9.59
CA GLY A 125 7.83 7.22 -8.26
C GLY A 125 6.91 6.09 -7.85
N PHE A 126 7.10 5.59 -6.62
CA PHE A 126 6.37 4.41 -6.14
C PHE A 126 5.80 4.63 -4.73
N ILE A 127 4.69 3.95 -4.45
CA ILE A 127 4.13 3.76 -3.11
C ILE A 127 4.10 2.25 -2.87
N LEU A 128 4.82 1.76 -1.85
CA LEU A 128 4.75 0.39 -1.41
C LEU A 128 3.69 0.29 -0.30
N VAL A 129 2.76 -0.65 -0.42
CA VAL A 129 1.67 -0.83 0.55
C VAL A 129 1.91 -1.98 1.53
N TYR A 130 3.17 -2.32 1.75
CA TYR A 130 3.62 -3.35 2.68
C TYR A 130 5.06 -3.09 3.12
N SER A 131 5.50 -3.74 4.19
CA SER A 131 6.89 -3.77 4.64
C SER A 131 7.26 -5.19 5.05
N ASP A 132 8.30 -5.73 4.43
CA ASP A 132 8.79 -7.10 4.64
C ASP A 132 10.31 -7.09 4.74
N SER A 133 10.86 -7.87 5.69
CA SER A 133 12.30 -7.94 5.96
C SER A 133 13.11 -8.60 4.84
N GLN A 134 12.45 -9.32 3.94
CA GLN A 134 13.08 -10.06 2.83
C GLN A 134 12.83 -9.40 1.47
N ASP A 135 12.35 -8.16 1.47
CA ASP A 135 11.96 -7.46 0.24
C ASP A 135 13.16 -6.84 -0.50
N PRO A 136 13.55 -7.37 -1.68
CA PRO A 136 14.60 -6.78 -2.51
C PRO A 136 14.15 -5.52 -3.26
N VAL A 137 12.84 -5.21 -3.29
CA VAL A 137 12.31 -4.06 -4.03
C VAL A 137 12.67 -2.76 -3.32
N ILE A 138 12.56 -2.71 -2.00
CA ILE A 138 12.95 -1.54 -1.20
C ILE A 138 14.44 -1.23 -1.44
N ASP A 139 15.30 -2.23 -1.36
CA ASP A 139 16.73 -2.08 -1.61
C ASP A 139 17.02 -1.52 -3.01
N TYR A 140 16.34 -2.06 -4.02
CA TYR A 140 16.49 -1.58 -5.39
C TYR A 140 16.07 -0.11 -5.53
N LEU A 141 14.92 0.28 -4.99
CA LEU A 141 14.43 1.66 -5.06
C LEU A 141 15.36 2.62 -4.34
N TYR A 142 15.82 2.26 -3.15
CA TYR A 142 16.73 3.05 -2.34
C TYR A 142 18.09 3.23 -3.02
N GLN A 143 18.74 2.15 -3.44
CA GLN A 143 20.07 2.19 -4.06
C GLN A 143 20.10 2.96 -5.38
N ASN A 144 18.99 2.96 -6.13
CA ASN A 144 18.89 3.69 -7.40
C ASN A 144 18.30 5.10 -7.24
N HIS A 145 18.10 5.59 -6.00
CA HIS A 145 17.55 6.91 -5.70
C HIS A 145 16.21 7.18 -6.39
N ILE A 146 15.38 6.14 -6.51
CA ILE A 146 14.06 6.25 -7.10
C ILE A 146 13.12 6.82 -6.04
N PRO A 147 12.31 7.86 -6.32
CA PRO A 147 11.37 8.38 -5.34
C PRO A 147 10.35 7.32 -4.93
N PHE A 148 10.24 7.06 -3.63
CA PHE A 148 9.21 6.17 -3.10
C PHE A 148 8.81 6.53 -1.67
N THR A 149 7.65 6.05 -1.27
CA THR A 149 7.16 6.06 0.10
C THR A 149 6.61 4.68 0.47
N LEU A 150 6.57 4.39 1.77
CA LEU A 150 6.19 3.10 2.30
C LEU A 150 4.96 3.24 3.20
N ILE A 151 4.02 2.31 3.11
CA ILE A 151 2.97 2.09 4.09
C ILE A 151 3.40 0.90 4.94
N GLY A 152 3.71 1.15 6.19
CA GLY A 152 4.41 0.27 7.11
C GLY A 152 5.78 0.79 7.49
N GLN A 153 6.32 0.31 8.59
CA GLN A 153 7.64 0.73 9.08
C GLN A 153 8.76 0.02 8.31
N PRO A 154 9.77 0.75 7.78
CA PRO A 154 10.90 0.12 7.10
C PRO A 154 11.80 -0.65 8.09
N TYR A 155 12.42 -1.72 7.62
CA TYR A 155 13.40 -2.50 8.41
C TYR A 155 14.80 -1.89 8.43
N HIS A 156 15.11 -1.13 7.37
CA HIS A 156 16.41 -0.49 7.18
C HIS A 156 16.18 0.94 6.71
N HIS A 157 17.15 1.82 6.96
CA HIS A 157 17.07 3.22 6.53
C HIS A 157 15.87 4.01 7.09
N GLU A 158 15.46 3.71 8.31
CA GLU A 158 14.27 4.27 8.99
C GLU A 158 14.26 5.81 9.03
N ASN A 159 15.44 6.43 9.09
CA ASN A 159 15.59 7.88 9.09
C ASN A 159 15.69 8.50 7.68
N GLU A 160 15.72 7.69 6.63
CA GLU A 160 15.94 8.12 5.26
C GLU A 160 14.75 7.83 4.35
N ILE A 161 13.96 6.81 4.68
CA ILE A 161 12.75 6.43 3.95
C ILE A 161 11.55 7.18 4.53
N VAL A 162 10.78 7.82 3.66
CA VAL A 162 9.49 8.41 4.05
C VAL A 162 8.46 7.30 4.15
N TYR A 163 7.82 7.17 5.31
CA TYR A 163 6.80 6.16 5.52
C TYR A 163 5.61 6.68 6.33
N VAL A 164 4.49 5.96 6.23
CA VAL A 164 3.29 6.15 7.02
C VAL A 164 2.91 4.82 7.63
N ASP A 165 2.71 4.78 8.94
CA ASP A 165 2.28 3.55 9.63
C ASP A 165 1.34 3.90 10.79
N ASN A 166 0.63 2.88 11.27
CA ASN A 166 -0.08 2.96 12.55
C ASN A 166 0.91 2.76 13.71
N ASP A 167 0.53 3.17 14.92
CA ASP A 167 1.25 2.74 16.12
C ASP A 167 0.90 1.27 16.43
N ASN A 168 1.54 0.36 15.71
CA ASN A 168 1.27 -1.07 15.79
C ASN A 168 1.64 -1.65 17.16
N GLN A 169 2.64 -1.10 17.84
CA GLN A 169 2.97 -1.49 19.20
C GLN A 169 1.86 -1.09 20.18
N LEU A 170 1.31 0.11 20.02
CA LEU A 170 0.17 0.55 20.84
C LEU A 170 -1.07 -0.32 20.57
N LEU A 171 -1.35 -0.67 19.32
CA LEU A 171 -2.49 -1.53 18.96
C LEU A 171 -2.37 -2.92 19.60
N GLY A 172 -1.21 -3.58 19.48
CA GLY A 172 -0.96 -4.88 20.12
C GLY A 172 -1.09 -4.81 21.64
N LYS A 173 -0.58 -3.71 22.25
CA LYS A 173 -0.70 -3.45 23.68
C LYS A 173 -2.17 -3.28 24.09
N GLN A 174 -2.94 -2.43 23.41
CA GLN A 174 -4.34 -2.16 23.74
C GLN A 174 -5.23 -3.39 23.63
N ALA A 175 -5.05 -4.18 22.55
CA ALA A 175 -5.78 -5.44 22.38
C ALA A 175 -5.51 -6.42 23.53
N THR A 176 -4.26 -6.52 23.97
CA THR A 176 -3.88 -7.38 25.09
C THR A 176 -4.40 -6.86 26.42
N GLU A 177 -4.28 -5.56 26.69
CA GLU A 177 -4.81 -4.92 27.90
C GLU A 177 -6.31 -5.10 28.03
N PHE A 178 -7.05 -5.03 26.92
CA PHE A 178 -8.50 -5.30 26.91
C PHE A 178 -8.83 -6.71 27.42
N LEU A 179 -8.08 -7.72 26.97
CA LEU A 179 -8.27 -9.10 27.44
C LEU A 179 -7.90 -9.26 28.91
N ILE A 180 -6.81 -8.64 29.36
CA ILE A 180 -6.38 -8.65 30.78
C ILE A 180 -7.46 -8.02 31.67
N GLN A 181 -8.04 -6.88 31.25
CA GLN A 181 -9.10 -6.19 31.99
C GLN A 181 -10.38 -7.05 32.09
N ASN A 182 -10.60 -7.96 31.13
CA ASN A 182 -11.69 -8.92 31.16
C ASN A 182 -11.34 -10.21 31.92
N GLY A 183 -10.21 -10.25 32.66
CA GLY A 183 -9.84 -11.33 33.56
C GLY A 183 -9.00 -12.44 32.93
N HIS A 184 -8.62 -12.34 31.67
CA HIS A 184 -7.74 -13.31 31.01
C HIS A 184 -6.30 -13.15 31.50
N LYS A 185 -5.63 -14.25 31.78
CA LYS A 185 -4.22 -14.28 32.19
C LYS A 185 -3.33 -15.08 31.24
N ASN A 186 -3.88 -16.17 30.71
CA ASN A 186 -3.21 -17.02 29.73
C ASN A 186 -3.64 -16.60 28.33
N ILE A 187 -2.98 -15.60 27.79
CA ILE A 187 -3.27 -14.97 26.49
C ILE A 187 -2.16 -15.35 25.53
N LEU A 188 -2.49 -15.93 24.38
CA LEU A 188 -1.50 -16.22 23.33
C LEU A 188 -1.57 -15.17 22.22
N PHE A 189 -0.43 -14.85 21.64
CA PHE A 189 -0.37 -14.07 20.41
C PHE A 189 -0.28 -15.02 19.20
N VAL A 190 -1.16 -14.85 18.22
CA VAL A 190 -1.28 -15.74 17.04
C VAL A 190 -1.05 -14.93 15.77
N THR A 191 -0.21 -15.47 14.89
CA THR A 191 0.16 -14.84 13.62
C THR A 191 0.24 -15.87 12.49
N ASN A 192 0.15 -15.42 11.26
CA ASN A 192 0.42 -16.20 10.04
C ASN A 192 1.74 -15.85 9.37
N THR A 193 2.47 -14.86 9.90
CA THR A 193 3.74 -14.41 9.33
C THR A 193 4.68 -13.95 10.43
N THR A 194 5.99 -14.07 10.17
CA THR A 194 7.05 -13.53 11.04
C THR A 194 8.00 -12.60 10.28
N HIS A 195 7.70 -12.28 9.03
CA HIS A 195 8.58 -11.47 8.18
C HIS A 195 8.13 -10.02 8.04
N GLU A 196 6.87 -9.72 8.33
CA GLU A 196 6.32 -8.38 8.22
C GLU A 196 6.62 -7.54 9.48
N SER A 197 6.93 -6.25 9.32
CA SER A 197 7.17 -5.32 10.44
C SER A 197 5.98 -5.26 11.39
N LEU A 198 4.78 -5.35 10.83
CA LEU A 198 3.51 -5.46 11.56
C LEU A 198 3.52 -6.52 12.66
N TYR A 199 4.13 -7.70 12.38
CA TYR A 199 4.24 -8.77 13.36
C TYR A 199 5.07 -8.34 14.57
N PHE A 200 6.27 -7.85 14.35
CA PHE A 200 7.18 -7.49 15.44
C PHE A 200 6.56 -6.42 16.33
N GLU A 201 6.03 -5.38 15.75
CA GLU A 201 5.48 -4.27 16.50
C GLU A 201 4.26 -4.68 17.33
N ARG A 202 3.31 -5.42 16.77
CA ARG A 202 2.13 -5.89 17.51
C ARG A 202 2.49 -6.91 18.58
N TYR A 203 3.43 -7.81 18.29
CA TYR A 203 3.92 -8.78 19.26
C TYR A 203 4.67 -8.10 20.43
N PHE A 204 5.50 -7.10 20.17
CA PHE A 204 6.12 -6.32 21.25
C PHE A 204 5.07 -5.58 22.10
N GLY A 205 4.02 -5.07 21.48
CA GLY A 205 2.89 -4.48 22.18
C GLY A 205 2.22 -5.48 23.14
N TYR A 206 1.94 -6.69 22.66
CA TYR A 206 1.43 -7.81 23.47
C TYR A 206 2.38 -8.12 24.64
N GLN A 207 3.66 -8.34 24.39
CA GLN A 207 4.65 -8.66 25.44
C GLN A 207 4.72 -7.56 26.49
N LYS A 208 4.69 -6.30 26.07
CA LYS A 208 4.71 -5.14 26.98
C LYS A 208 3.48 -5.12 27.89
N ALA A 209 2.29 -5.39 27.35
CA ALA A 209 1.05 -5.43 28.15
C ALA A 209 1.10 -6.56 29.19
N MET A 210 1.51 -7.76 28.77
CA MET A 210 1.67 -8.91 29.69
C MET A 210 2.68 -8.62 30.80
N MET A 211 3.84 -8.07 30.46
CA MET A 211 4.86 -7.69 31.42
C MET A 211 4.38 -6.63 32.41
N MET A 212 3.66 -5.62 31.96
CA MET A 212 3.12 -4.55 32.81
C MET A 212 2.05 -5.04 33.78
N ALA A 213 1.41 -6.17 33.48
CA ALA A 213 0.42 -6.83 34.32
C ALA A 213 1.01 -7.94 35.21
N ASP A 214 2.33 -8.12 35.25
CA ASP A 214 3.02 -9.22 35.91
C ASP A 214 2.51 -10.61 35.46
N LEU A 215 2.14 -10.75 34.18
CA LEU A 215 1.69 -11.99 33.56
C LEU A 215 2.75 -12.58 32.62
N PRO A 216 2.78 -13.92 32.46
CA PRO A 216 3.74 -14.56 31.55
C PRO A 216 3.41 -14.21 30.09
N ALA A 217 4.37 -13.68 29.36
CA ALA A 217 4.28 -13.53 27.91
C ALA A 217 4.75 -14.83 27.24
N PHE A 218 3.88 -15.44 26.45
CA PHE A 218 4.20 -16.67 25.70
C PHE A 218 4.86 -16.33 24.35
N SER A 219 5.60 -17.29 23.80
CA SER A 219 6.06 -17.18 22.40
C SER A 219 4.86 -17.09 21.46
N SER A 220 5.04 -16.36 20.35
CA SER A 220 3.98 -16.26 19.35
C SER A 220 3.68 -17.63 18.73
N VAL A 221 2.40 -17.89 18.50
CA VAL A 221 1.91 -19.08 17.80
C VAL A 221 1.84 -18.74 16.31
N VAL A 222 2.67 -19.40 15.50
CA VAL A 222 2.73 -19.18 14.05
C VAL A 222 1.88 -20.22 13.36
N LEU A 223 0.92 -19.79 12.54
CA LEU A 223 0.03 -20.66 11.76
C LEU A 223 0.16 -20.33 10.28
N GLU A 224 1.35 -20.49 9.74
CA GLU A 224 1.68 -20.19 8.35
C GLU A 224 1.21 -21.29 7.40
N HIS A 225 1.39 -22.54 7.82
CA HIS A 225 1.08 -23.72 7.01
C HIS A 225 -0.06 -24.54 7.60
N THR A 226 -0.71 -25.37 6.76
CA THR A 226 -1.82 -26.23 7.21
C THR A 226 -1.39 -27.22 8.30
N GLU A 227 -0.14 -27.64 8.32
CA GLU A 227 0.42 -28.54 9.34
C GLU A 227 0.46 -27.88 10.73
N ASP A 228 0.62 -26.57 10.80
CA ASP A 228 0.65 -25.82 12.06
C ASP A 228 -0.70 -25.90 12.78
N TYR A 229 -1.78 -26.03 12.01
CA TYR A 229 -3.12 -26.15 12.58
C TYR A 229 -3.32 -27.43 13.40
N LEU A 230 -2.61 -28.51 13.06
CA LEU A 230 -2.66 -29.77 13.80
C LEU A 230 -2.03 -29.65 15.19
N THR A 231 -1.10 -28.72 15.35
CA THR A 231 -0.43 -28.47 16.64
C THR A 231 -1.10 -27.37 17.45
N PHE A 232 -1.99 -26.61 16.84
CA PHE A 232 -2.65 -25.46 17.49
C PHE A 232 -3.45 -25.86 18.71
N GLU A 233 -4.27 -26.91 18.64
CA GLU A 233 -5.04 -27.44 19.78
C GLU A 233 -4.13 -27.81 20.96
N LYS A 234 -3.00 -28.49 20.67
CA LYS A 234 -2.02 -28.86 21.68
C LYS A 234 -1.44 -27.61 22.35
N THR A 235 -1.09 -26.60 21.55
CA THR A 235 -0.54 -25.34 22.07
C THR A 235 -1.54 -24.60 22.96
N LEU A 236 -2.83 -24.57 22.59
CA LEU A 236 -3.89 -23.98 23.41
C LEU A 236 -3.98 -24.69 24.77
N LYS A 237 -3.98 -26.04 24.79
CA LYS A 237 -4.07 -26.86 26.00
C LYS A 237 -2.84 -26.75 26.89
N GLU A 238 -1.65 -26.83 26.33
CA GLU A 238 -0.38 -26.77 27.09
C GLU A 238 -0.19 -25.44 27.80
N ASN A 239 -0.70 -24.35 27.23
CA ASN A 239 -0.61 -23.01 27.81
C ASN A 239 -1.88 -22.63 28.61
N GLU A 240 -2.85 -23.52 28.74
CA GLU A 240 -4.14 -23.24 29.38
C GLU A 240 -4.75 -21.94 28.86
N ALA A 241 -4.67 -21.73 27.53
CA ALA A 241 -5.03 -20.47 26.89
C ALA A 241 -6.54 -20.18 27.07
N THR A 242 -6.84 -18.96 27.48
CA THR A 242 -8.24 -18.50 27.67
C THR A 242 -8.62 -17.37 26.74
N ALA A 243 -7.65 -16.77 26.05
CA ALA A 243 -7.87 -15.73 25.06
C ALA A 243 -6.70 -15.68 24.05
N LEU A 244 -6.98 -15.11 22.88
CA LEU A 244 -6.02 -14.93 21.80
C LEU A 244 -5.98 -13.47 21.35
N VAL A 245 -4.78 -12.94 21.17
CA VAL A 245 -4.52 -11.74 20.38
C VAL A 245 -4.05 -12.21 19.02
N VAL A 246 -4.73 -11.84 17.96
CA VAL A 246 -4.41 -12.27 16.60
C VAL A 246 -3.89 -11.09 15.79
N ILE A 247 -2.96 -11.36 14.89
CA ILE A 247 -2.21 -10.35 14.15
C ILE A 247 -3.10 -9.33 13.41
N ASP A 248 -4.20 -9.78 12.80
CA ASP A 248 -5.21 -8.96 12.12
C ASP A 248 -6.62 -9.57 12.24
N ASP A 249 -7.62 -8.83 11.82
CA ASP A 249 -9.05 -9.21 11.92
C ASP A 249 -9.43 -10.34 10.96
N ILE A 250 -8.88 -10.35 9.75
CA ILE A 250 -9.15 -11.42 8.76
C ILE A 250 -8.60 -12.75 9.28
N PHE A 251 -7.37 -12.73 9.78
CA PHE A 251 -6.76 -13.91 10.36
C PHE A 251 -7.43 -14.32 11.69
N ALA A 252 -7.95 -13.34 12.45
CA ALA A 252 -8.70 -13.61 13.67
C ALA A 252 -9.98 -14.42 13.40
N LEU A 253 -10.74 -14.10 12.35
CA LEU A 253 -11.92 -14.89 11.95
C LEU A 253 -11.57 -16.36 11.67
N ARG A 254 -10.46 -16.59 10.98
CA ARG A 254 -9.97 -17.94 10.68
C ARG A 254 -9.50 -18.66 11.94
N THR A 255 -8.73 -17.99 12.78
CA THR A 255 -8.22 -18.54 14.05
C THR A 255 -9.37 -18.87 14.97
N MET A 256 -10.42 -18.04 15.04
CA MET A 256 -11.64 -18.30 15.81
C MET A 256 -12.37 -19.56 15.32
N GLN A 257 -12.54 -19.73 14.00
CA GLN A 257 -13.13 -20.94 13.44
C GLN A 257 -12.32 -22.19 13.82
N LEU A 258 -11.00 -22.09 13.75
CA LEU A 258 -10.10 -23.18 14.12
C LEU A 258 -10.21 -23.52 15.62
N ALA A 259 -10.23 -22.51 16.50
CA ALA A 259 -10.40 -22.71 17.93
C ALA A 259 -11.75 -23.37 18.25
N GLN A 260 -12.84 -22.93 17.60
CA GLN A 260 -14.18 -23.55 17.75
C GLN A 260 -14.20 -25.03 17.36
N MET A 261 -13.44 -25.46 16.35
CA MET A 261 -13.33 -26.87 15.99
C MET A 261 -12.73 -27.73 17.12
N TYR A 262 -11.93 -27.13 18.00
CA TYR A 262 -11.30 -27.78 19.15
C TYR A 262 -12.07 -27.56 20.48
N GLY A 263 -13.23 -26.94 20.41
CA GLY A 263 -14.11 -26.78 21.58
C GLY A 263 -13.81 -25.56 22.46
N TYR A 264 -13.13 -24.54 21.90
CA TYR A 264 -12.88 -23.25 22.55
C TYR A 264 -13.88 -22.19 22.12
#